data_5dfbd5516dc13c7bb807beba17a9104e
#
_entry.id   5dfbd5516dc13c7bb807beba17a9104e
#
_cell.length_a   1.000
_cell.length_b   1.000
_cell.length_c   1.000
_cell.angle_alpha   90.00
_cell.angle_beta   90.00
_cell.angle_gamma   90.00
#
_symmetry.space_group_name_H-M   'P 1'
#
loop_
_entity.id
_entity.type
_entity.pdbx_description
1 polymer ?
#
loop_
_entity_poly.entity_id
_entity_poly.type
_entity_poly.pdbx_seq_one_letter_code
_entity_poly.pdbx_strand_id
1 'polypeptide(L)'
;MYIYNVTINIDNSVHDEWFSWIKTHIIAVLNTGKFTTAKLTEVLVEEEMGGKTYSVQYSAKTREDLDHYYKYEAEKLQAEGLKKFSDKMLTFRTELKLIKEFYPLKTNH
;
A
#
# COMPACT_ATOMS: atom_id res chain seq x y z
N MET A 1 3.01 -5.58 15.51
CA MET A 1 3.14 -5.27 14.08
C MET A 1 2.01 -4.35 13.63
N TYR A 2 2.34 -3.37 12.85
CA TYR A 2 1.38 -2.42 12.29
C TYR A 2 1.38 -2.54 10.78
N ILE A 3 0.20 -2.41 10.18
CA ILE A 3 0.05 -2.49 8.74
C ILE A 3 -0.44 -1.13 8.24
N TYR A 4 0.35 -0.52 7.37
CA TYR A 4 -0.01 0.70 6.68
C TYR A 4 -0.63 0.29 5.35
N ASN A 5 -1.94 0.46 5.23
CA ASN A 5 -2.69 0.06 4.05
C ASN A 5 -3.03 1.28 3.21
N VAL A 6 -2.65 1.22 1.94
CA VAL A 6 -2.96 2.26 0.96
C VAL A 6 -3.89 1.64 -0.09
N THR A 7 -5.12 2.10 -0.14
CA THR A 7 -6.09 1.68 -1.16
C THR A 7 -6.07 2.72 -2.28
N ILE A 8 -5.89 2.26 -3.51
CA ILE A 8 -5.68 3.13 -4.67
C ILE A 8 -6.68 2.77 -5.76
N ASN A 9 -7.50 3.75 -6.18
CA ASN A 9 -8.26 3.63 -7.41
C ASN A 9 -7.51 4.37 -8.50
N ILE A 10 -7.22 3.69 -9.61
CA ILE A 10 -6.49 4.25 -10.74
C ILE A 10 -7.35 4.24 -12.00
N ASP A 11 -7.38 5.37 -12.68
CA ASP A 11 -8.10 5.51 -13.95
C ASP A 11 -7.51 4.58 -15.02
N ASN A 12 -8.38 3.98 -15.82
CA ASN A 12 -7.95 3.04 -16.86
C ASN A 12 -6.98 3.67 -17.87
N SER A 13 -7.11 4.96 -18.14
CA SER A 13 -6.27 5.66 -19.12
C SER A 13 -4.79 5.69 -18.75
N VAL A 14 -4.46 5.57 -17.46
CA VAL A 14 -3.08 5.59 -16.95
C VAL A 14 -2.71 4.32 -16.22
N HIS A 15 -3.56 3.29 -16.30
CA HIS A 15 -3.38 2.06 -15.52
C HIS A 15 -2.02 1.39 -15.76
N ASP A 16 -1.63 1.17 -17.00
CA ASP A 16 -0.41 0.41 -17.29
C ASP A 16 0.85 1.17 -16.86
N GLU A 17 0.84 2.48 -17.07
CA GLU A 17 1.93 3.34 -16.59
C GLU A 17 2.00 3.32 -15.07
N TRP A 18 0.86 3.44 -14.40
CA TRP A 18 0.79 3.38 -12.94
C TRP A 18 1.24 2.01 -12.42
N PHE A 19 0.81 0.93 -13.05
CA PHE A 19 1.13 -0.42 -12.61
C PHE A 19 2.64 -0.70 -12.64
N SER A 20 3.34 -0.16 -13.61
CA SER A 20 4.80 -0.21 -13.66
C SER A 20 5.41 0.68 -12.58
N TRP A 21 4.89 1.89 -12.42
CA TRP A 21 5.41 2.87 -11.46
C TRP A 21 5.23 2.40 -10.02
N ILE A 22 4.08 1.82 -9.67
CA ILE A 22 3.80 1.44 -8.28
C ILE A 22 4.79 0.40 -7.76
N LYS A 23 5.24 -0.50 -8.60
CA LYS A 23 6.22 -1.52 -8.21
C LYS A 23 7.55 -0.88 -7.81
N THR A 24 8.00 0.09 -8.56
CA THR A 24 9.21 0.87 -8.24
C THR A 24 9.00 1.70 -6.98
N HIS A 25 7.84 2.32 -6.86
CA HIS A 25 7.47 3.11 -5.68
C HIS A 25 7.47 2.27 -4.40
N ILE A 26 6.90 1.07 -4.45
CA ILE A 26 6.88 0.15 -3.31
C ILE A 26 8.31 -0.18 -2.86
N ILE A 27 9.20 -0.45 -3.80
CA ILE A 27 10.61 -0.70 -3.47
C ILE A 27 11.25 0.51 -2.80
N ALA A 28 10.96 1.72 -3.29
CA ALA A 28 11.47 2.95 -2.67
C ALA A 28 10.98 3.11 -1.24
N VAL A 29 9.70 2.79 -0.99
CA VAL A 29 9.13 2.82 0.37
C VAL A 29 9.83 1.80 1.27
N LEU A 30 10.05 0.58 0.79
CA LEU A 30 10.76 -0.47 1.54
C LEU A 30 12.21 -0.08 1.83
N ASN A 31 12.85 0.62 0.91
CA ASN A 31 14.24 1.06 1.06
C ASN A 31 14.43 2.14 2.14
N THR A 32 13.35 2.72 2.67
CA THR A 32 13.45 3.58 3.84
C THR A 32 13.86 2.82 5.10
N GLY A 33 13.72 1.48 5.08
CA GLY A 33 14.07 0.61 6.21
C GLY A 33 13.01 0.57 7.31
N LYS A 34 11.85 1.20 7.12
CA LYS A 34 10.80 1.29 8.15
C LYS A 34 9.76 0.17 8.05
N PHE A 35 9.74 -0.55 6.94
CA PHE A 35 8.82 -1.66 6.73
C PHE A 35 9.59 -2.94 6.42
N THR A 36 9.04 -4.06 6.86
CA THR A 36 9.66 -5.37 6.66
C THR A 36 9.22 -6.03 5.36
N THR A 37 7.97 -5.81 4.97
CA THR A 37 7.38 -6.38 3.76
C THR A 37 6.32 -5.45 3.19
N ALA A 38 5.99 -5.67 1.93
CA ALA A 38 4.84 -5.04 1.29
C ALA A 38 4.13 -6.07 0.41
N LYS A 39 2.81 -5.94 0.31
CA LYS A 39 1.97 -6.77 -0.57
C LYS A 39 1.16 -5.85 -1.46
N LEU A 40 1.20 -6.12 -2.75
CA LEU A 40 0.35 -5.45 -3.73
C LEU A 40 -0.78 -6.41 -4.11
N THR A 41 -2.02 -6.00 -3.86
CA THR A 41 -3.20 -6.83 -4.15
C THR A 41 -4.20 -6.04 -4.98
N GLU A 42 -4.95 -6.75 -5.80
CA GLU A 42 -6.08 -6.15 -6.52
C GLU A 42 -7.35 -6.35 -5.70
N VAL A 43 -8.11 -5.28 -5.53
CA VAL A 43 -9.42 -5.35 -4.86
C VAL A 43 -10.45 -5.73 -5.92
N LEU A 44 -11.06 -6.91 -5.76
CA LEU A 44 -11.98 -7.47 -6.75
C LEU A 44 -13.40 -6.92 -6.53
N VAL A 45 -13.62 -5.70 -6.99
CA VAL A 45 -14.93 -5.04 -6.94
C VAL A 45 -15.23 -4.43 -8.31
N GLU A 46 -16.51 -4.25 -8.62
CA GLU A 46 -16.91 -3.44 -9.76
C GLU A 46 -16.92 -1.98 -9.34
N GLU A 47 -16.15 -1.16 -10.06
CA GLU A 47 -16.08 0.27 -9.81
C GLU A 47 -17.10 0.99 -10.68
N GLU A 48 -18.10 1.60 -10.06
CA GLU A 48 -19.14 2.38 -10.78
C GLU A 48 -18.53 3.53 -11.58
N MET A 49 -17.46 4.13 -11.06
CA MET A 49 -16.74 5.22 -11.69
C MET A 49 -15.70 4.75 -12.70
N GLY A 50 -15.58 3.44 -12.89
CA GLY A 50 -14.52 2.87 -13.74
C GLY A 50 -13.20 2.75 -13.01
N GLY A 51 -12.17 2.35 -13.76
CA GLY A 51 -10.84 2.14 -13.19
C GLY A 51 -10.69 0.80 -12.49
N LYS A 52 -9.56 0.65 -11.81
CA LYS A 52 -9.25 -0.53 -11.00
C LYS A 52 -8.77 -0.10 -9.62
N THR A 53 -9.05 -0.94 -8.63
CA THR A 53 -8.69 -0.67 -7.24
C THR A 53 -7.66 -1.67 -6.77
N TYR A 54 -6.63 -1.16 -6.11
CA TYR A 54 -5.54 -1.96 -5.55
C TYR A 54 -5.36 -1.61 -4.08
N SER A 55 -4.79 -2.54 -3.33
CA SER A 55 -4.40 -2.32 -1.95
C SER A 55 -2.92 -2.67 -1.81
N VAL A 56 -2.15 -1.75 -1.25
CA VAL A 56 -0.75 -2.01 -0.89
C VAL A 56 -0.67 -2.03 0.62
N GLN A 57 -0.18 -3.13 1.18
CA GLN A 57 -0.06 -3.30 2.62
C GLN A 57 1.41 -3.37 3.01
N TYR A 58 1.87 -2.36 3.75
CA TYR A 58 3.23 -2.30 4.28
C TYR A 58 3.22 -2.72 5.74
N SER A 59 4.10 -3.64 6.12
CA SER A 59 4.20 -4.11 7.50
C SER A 59 5.36 -3.46 8.22
N ALA A 60 5.08 -2.78 9.33
CA ALA A 60 6.07 -2.19 10.22
C ALA A 60 6.11 -2.97 11.53
N LYS A 61 7.31 -3.23 12.06
CA LYS A 61 7.47 -3.97 13.32
C LYS A 61 6.94 -3.18 14.51
N THR A 62 7.17 -1.87 14.53
CA THR A 62 6.87 -1.02 15.67
C THR A 62 6.09 0.21 15.26
N ARG A 63 5.39 0.81 16.22
CA ARG A 63 4.73 2.09 16.01
C ARG A 63 5.74 3.20 15.69
N GLU A 64 6.90 3.17 16.34
CA GLU A 64 7.95 4.16 16.09
C GLU A 64 8.44 4.13 14.63
N ASP A 65 8.57 2.95 14.04
CA ASP A 65 8.97 2.83 12.64
C ASP A 65 7.94 3.49 11.72
N LEU A 66 6.65 3.22 11.98
CA LEU A 66 5.57 3.80 11.19
C LEU A 66 5.52 5.32 11.34
N ASP A 67 5.64 5.83 12.58
CA ASP A 67 5.63 7.27 12.85
C ASP A 67 6.85 7.96 12.22
N HIS A 68 8.00 7.32 12.23
CA HIS A 68 9.21 7.83 11.59
C HIS A 68 9.03 7.93 10.07
N TYR A 69 8.41 6.93 9.48
CA TYR A 69 8.09 6.95 8.05
C TYR A 69 7.21 8.16 7.72
N TYR A 70 6.14 8.39 8.47
CA TYR A 70 5.24 9.53 8.26
C TYR A 70 5.97 10.85 8.38
N LYS A 71 6.83 10.98 9.36
CA LYS A 71 7.51 12.25 9.67
C LYS A 71 8.58 12.61 8.64
N TYR A 72 9.33 11.63 8.15
CA TYR A 72 10.54 11.90 7.37
C TYR A 72 10.49 11.47 5.91
N GLU A 73 9.62 10.53 5.55
CA GLU A 73 9.67 9.89 4.25
C GLU A 73 8.39 10.02 3.42
N ALA A 74 7.22 9.95 4.08
CA ALA A 74 5.95 9.78 3.40
C ALA A 74 5.62 10.90 2.42
N GLU A 75 5.79 12.16 2.84
CA GLU A 75 5.43 13.31 2.03
C GLU A 75 6.16 13.33 0.69
N LYS A 76 7.47 13.11 0.73
CA LYS A 76 8.31 13.08 -0.46
C LYS A 76 7.90 11.95 -1.43
N LEU A 77 7.70 10.76 -0.89
CA LEU A 77 7.35 9.59 -1.70
C LEU A 77 5.94 9.70 -2.28
N GLN A 78 4.99 10.21 -1.50
CA GLN A 78 3.62 10.42 -1.96
C GLN A 78 3.54 11.51 -3.04
N ALA A 79 4.35 12.55 -2.94
CA ALA A 79 4.37 13.65 -3.87
C ALA A 79 4.69 13.19 -5.30
N GLU A 80 5.52 12.18 -5.47
CA GLU A 80 5.86 11.63 -6.79
C GLU A 80 4.63 11.10 -7.52
N GLY A 81 3.78 10.34 -6.83
CA GLY A 81 2.55 9.81 -7.41
C GLY A 81 1.54 10.89 -7.72
N LEU A 82 1.35 11.84 -6.81
CA LEU A 82 0.44 12.96 -7.02
C LEU A 82 0.86 13.80 -8.22
N LYS A 83 2.14 14.05 -8.38
CA LYS A 83 2.68 14.81 -9.50
C LYS A 83 2.47 14.07 -10.83
N LYS A 84 2.65 12.75 -10.83
CA LYS A 84 2.62 11.94 -12.04
C LYS A 84 1.20 11.63 -12.50
N PHE A 85 0.30 11.32 -11.59
CA PHE A 85 -1.04 10.82 -11.91
C PHE A 85 -2.18 11.79 -11.59
N SER A 86 -1.92 12.79 -10.74
CA SER A 86 -2.86 13.84 -10.41
C SER A 86 -4.25 13.31 -10.04
N ASP A 87 -5.31 13.80 -10.66
CA ASP A 87 -6.70 13.40 -10.40
C ASP A 87 -7.08 12.02 -10.96
N LYS A 88 -6.16 11.37 -11.67
CA LYS A 88 -6.36 10.00 -12.20
C LYS A 88 -6.11 8.94 -11.12
N MET A 89 -5.62 9.32 -9.96
CA MET A 89 -5.31 8.42 -8.86
C MET A 89 -5.96 8.93 -7.58
N LEU A 90 -6.82 8.10 -6.98
CA LEU A 90 -7.43 8.37 -5.68
C LEU A 90 -6.85 7.41 -4.66
N THR A 91 -6.42 7.94 -3.51
CA THR A 91 -5.81 7.13 -2.47
C THR A 91 -6.53 7.31 -1.14
N PHE A 92 -6.68 6.19 -0.44
CA PHE A 92 -7.20 6.14 0.93
C PHE A 92 -6.21 5.37 1.79
N ARG A 93 -5.92 5.90 2.97
CA ARG A 93 -4.92 5.31 3.87
C ARG A 93 -5.57 4.88 5.16
N THR A 94 -5.24 3.66 5.61
CA THR A 94 -5.72 3.09 6.87
C THR A 94 -4.55 2.46 7.61
N GLU A 95 -4.61 2.50 8.92
CA GLU A 95 -3.66 1.77 9.76
C GLU A 95 -4.36 0.59 10.39
N LEU A 96 -3.68 -0.56 10.39
CA LEU A 96 -4.17 -1.78 11.03
C LEU A 96 -3.12 -2.20 12.06
N LYS A 97 -3.59 -2.56 13.25
CA LYS A 97 -2.71 -3.18 14.25
C LYS A 97 -2.97 -4.67 14.26
N LEU A 98 -1.93 -5.46 14.03
CA LEU A 98 -2.05 -6.90 14.13
C LEU A 98 -2.24 -7.27 15.60
N ILE A 99 -3.38 -7.85 15.92
CA ILE A 99 -3.68 -8.30 17.28
C ILE A 99 -3.16 -9.72 17.47
N LYS A 100 -3.53 -10.62 16.57
CA LYS A 100 -3.13 -12.02 16.65
C LYS A 100 -3.33 -12.69 15.30
N GLU A 101 -2.40 -13.53 14.95
CA GLU A 101 -2.51 -14.38 13.78
C GLU A 101 -2.93 -15.77 14.23
N PHE A 102 -3.86 -16.37 13.48
CA PHE A 102 -4.42 -17.68 13.78
C PHE A 102 -4.07 -18.66 12.68
N TYR A 103 -3.81 -19.88 13.07
CA TYR A 103 -3.52 -21.00 12.15
C TYR A 103 -4.50 -22.13 12.41
N PRO A 104 -4.90 -22.89 11.37
CA PRO A 104 -5.71 -24.11 11.60
C PRO A 104 -4.98 -25.06 12.51
N LEU A 105 -5.72 -25.75 13.36
CA LEU A 105 -5.14 -26.82 14.17
C LEU A 105 -4.71 -27.96 13.24
N LYS A 106 -3.48 -28.45 13.46
CA LYS A 106 -3.00 -29.63 12.79
C LYS A 106 -3.76 -30.83 13.30
N THR A 107 -4.48 -31.51 12.42
CA THR A 107 -5.08 -32.79 12.74
C THR A 107 -4.16 -33.91 12.28
N ASN A 108 -3.89 -34.84 13.18
CA ASN A 108 -3.15 -36.05 12.84
C ASN A 108 -4.14 -37.10 12.33
N HIS A 109 -3.87 -37.59 11.16
CA HIS A 109 -4.67 -38.65 10.56
C HIS A 109 -3.86 -39.92 10.44
#